data_8f75c70d33fd857a772110af7967e5d7
#
_entry.id   8f75c70d33fd857a772110af7967e5d7
#
_cell.length_a   1.000
_cell.length_b   1.000
_cell.length_c   1.000
_cell.angle_alpha   90.00
_cell.angle_beta   90.00
_cell.angle_gamma   90.00
#
_symmetry.space_group_name_H-M   'P 1'
#
loop_
_entity.id
_entity.type
_entity.pdbx_description
1 polymer ?
#
loop_
_entity_poly.entity_id
_entity_poly.type
_entity_poly.pdbx_seq_one_letter_code
_entity_poly.pdbx_strand_id
1 'polypeptide(L)'
;MTKSDVIQRLLEELNNQNQIYIAIIGVVLVFFGVMQWRFSDKQIKKMKDDFKKDFKIEEINDLIDEIKNTLEKSRKNEQALKKEIVEVTDMNLDNASFFLTYVADDSAKVLSNGIINFEQAFNKSISTHNLSITTVQHVVANFTICISRMNKLGVKLDYKTNDKMEELVSIITEQAAISSKENTDSNLILAKQSLAQGIKLLKAEFKKYEDAISNGHPK
;
A
#
# COMPACT_ATOMS: atom_id res chain seq x y z
N MET A 1 -34.79 10.06 14.73
CA MET A 1 -34.64 10.29 13.28
C MET A 1 -34.08 9.02 12.67
N THR A 2 -34.87 8.33 11.84
CA THR A 2 -34.46 7.07 11.24
C THR A 2 -33.56 7.35 10.02
N LYS A 3 -32.72 6.36 9.61
CA LYS A 3 -31.91 6.48 8.37
C LYS A 3 -32.78 6.79 7.15
N SER A 4 -34.02 6.29 7.15
CA SER A 4 -35.00 6.55 6.07
C SER A 4 -35.41 8.03 6.00
N ASP A 5 -35.62 8.68 7.14
CA ASP A 5 -36.01 10.11 7.19
C ASP A 5 -34.89 11.02 6.66
N VAL A 6 -33.62 10.65 6.90
CA VAL A 6 -32.45 11.38 6.39
C VAL A 6 -32.36 11.27 4.88
N ILE A 7 -32.53 10.04 4.36
CA ILE A 7 -32.48 9.78 2.91
C ILE A 7 -33.59 10.51 2.20
N GLN A 8 -34.81 10.52 2.75
CA GLN A 8 -35.96 11.18 2.16
C GLN A 8 -35.77 12.70 2.12
N ARG A 9 -35.25 13.32 3.17
CA ARG A 9 -34.90 14.74 3.19
C ARG A 9 -33.79 15.09 2.19
N LEU A 10 -32.77 14.26 2.07
CA LEU A 10 -31.71 14.47 1.07
C LEU A 10 -32.25 14.37 -0.37
N LEU A 11 -33.17 13.45 -0.64
CA LEU A 11 -33.82 13.32 -1.95
C LEU A 11 -34.72 14.52 -2.25
N GLU A 12 -35.45 15.02 -1.26
CA GLU A 12 -36.29 16.24 -1.40
C GLU A 12 -35.42 17.48 -1.66
N GLU A 13 -34.28 17.59 -0.97
CA GLU A 13 -33.34 18.71 -1.14
C GLU A 13 -32.62 18.65 -2.50
N LEU A 14 -32.22 17.47 -2.97
CA LEU A 14 -31.70 17.26 -4.32
C LEU A 14 -32.73 17.57 -5.41
N ASN A 15 -33.97 17.16 -5.21
CA ASN A 15 -35.08 17.48 -6.16
C ASN A 15 -35.35 18.98 -6.21
N ASN A 16 -35.31 19.64 -5.07
CA ASN A 16 -35.50 21.09 -4.99
C ASN A 16 -34.34 21.85 -5.66
N GLN A 17 -33.10 21.40 -5.46
CA GLN A 17 -31.95 21.95 -6.17
C GLN A 17 -32.04 21.72 -7.69
N ASN A 18 -32.44 20.53 -8.15
CA ASN A 18 -32.66 20.26 -9.57
C ASN A 18 -33.74 21.16 -10.18
N GLN A 19 -34.85 21.42 -9.47
CA GLN A 19 -35.88 22.34 -9.92
C GLN A 19 -35.36 23.77 -10.06
N ILE A 20 -34.53 24.23 -9.13
CA ILE A 20 -33.88 25.54 -9.19
C ILE A 20 -32.93 25.61 -10.40
N TYR A 21 -32.12 24.58 -10.65
CA TYR A 21 -31.25 24.54 -11.83
C TYR A 21 -32.03 24.55 -13.14
N ILE A 22 -33.11 23.78 -13.25
CA ILE A 22 -33.99 23.77 -14.43
C ILE A 22 -34.62 25.14 -14.65
N ALA A 23 -35.08 25.80 -13.57
CA ALA A 23 -35.65 27.15 -13.65
C ALA A 23 -34.60 28.18 -14.13
N ILE A 24 -33.38 28.12 -13.59
CA ILE A 24 -32.27 28.99 -14.01
C ILE A 24 -31.94 28.77 -15.49
N ILE A 25 -31.79 27.50 -15.92
CA ILE A 25 -31.53 27.16 -17.32
C ILE A 25 -32.66 27.66 -18.23
N GLY A 26 -33.92 27.50 -17.81
CA GLY A 26 -35.10 28.02 -18.54
C GLY A 26 -35.06 29.54 -18.73
N VAL A 27 -34.76 30.28 -17.68
CA VAL A 27 -34.61 31.75 -17.74
C VAL A 27 -33.47 32.14 -18.68
N VAL A 28 -32.31 31.44 -18.59
CA VAL A 28 -31.16 31.69 -19.47
C VAL A 28 -31.50 31.41 -20.93
N LEU A 29 -32.19 30.33 -21.24
CA LEU A 29 -32.61 30.01 -22.62
C LEU A 29 -33.60 31.01 -23.19
N VAL A 30 -34.59 31.48 -22.38
CA VAL A 30 -35.51 32.53 -22.78
C VAL A 30 -34.78 33.85 -23.03
N PHE A 31 -33.84 34.20 -22.14
CA PHE A 31 -33.03 35.40 -22.30
C PHE A 31 -32.21 35.34 -23.59
N PHE A 32 -31.54 34.22 -23.87
CA PHE A 32 -30.80 34.03 -25.12
C PHE A 32 -31.70 34.04 -26.35
N GLY A 33 -32.90 33.44 -26.27
CA GLY A 33 -33.89 33.47 -27.35
C GLY A 33 -34.34 34.89 -27.71
N VAL A 34 -34.64 35.74 -26.71
CA VAL A 34 -34.98 37.14 -26.88
C VAL A 34 -33.80 37.97 -27.41
N MET A 35 -32.58 37.68 -26.92
CA MET A 35 -31.35 38.32 -27.39
C MET A 35 -31.06 37.97 -28.85
N GLN A 36 -31.20 36.70 -29.24
CA GLN A 36 -30.99 36.24 -30.61
C GLN A 36 -31.98 36.89 -31.61
N TRP A 37 -33.21 37.17 -31.17
CA TRP A 37 -34.19 37.81 -32.00
C TRP A 37 -33.96 39.34 -32.11
N ARG A 38 -33.40 39.97 -31.11
CA ARG A 38 -33.20 41.42 -31.02
C ARG A 38 -31.88 41.97 -31.53
N PHE A 39 -30.87 41.12 -31.61
CA PHE A 39 -29.53 41.50 -32.03
C PHE A 39 -29.12 40.82 -33.36
N SER A 40 -28.61 41.63 -34.30
CA SER A 40 -28.07 41.08 -35.55
C SER A 40 -26.85 40.19 -35.24
N ASP A 41 -26.60 39.16 -36.06
CA ASP A 41 -25.46 38.27 -35.93
C ASP A 41 -24.11 38.96 -35.67
N LYS A 42 -23.98 40.19 -36.18
CA LYS A 42 -22.81 41.02 -35.99
C LYS A 42 -22.61 41.54 -34.57
N GLN A 43 -23.72 41.88 -33.90
CA GLN A 43 -23.73 42.32 -32.49
C GLN A 43 -23.50 41.15 -31.54
N ILE A 44 -24.12 40.01 -31.84
CA ILE A 44 -23.93 38.76 -31.06
C ILE A 44 -22.48 38.33 -31.15
N LYS A 45 -21.88 38.39 -32.35
CA LYS A 45 -20.45 38.04 -32.54
C LYS A 45 -19.54 38.97 -31.75
N LYS A 46 -19.79 40.28 -31.85
CA LYS A 46 -19.01 41.31 -31.11
C LYS A 46 -19.14 41.09 -29.60
N MET A 47 -20.36 40.89 -29.09
CA MET A 47 -20.60 40.63 -27.67
C MET A 47 -19.92 39.32 -27.18
N LYS A 48 -19.88 38.30 -28.02
CA LYS A 48 -19.17 37.04 -27.72
C LYS A 48 -17.66 37.22 -27.68
N ASP A 49 -17.14 38.04 -28.56
CA ASP A 49 -15.68 38.29 -28.61
C ASP A 49 -15.28 39.23 -27.45
N ASP A 50 -16.08 40.22 -27.11
CA ASP A 50 -15.89 41.11 -25.95
C ASP A 50 -15.99 40.29 -24.65
N PHE A 51 -17.00 39.41 -24.53
CA PHE A 51 -17.16 38.50 -23.39
C PHE A 51 -15.94 37.56 -23.22
N LYS A 52 -15.47 36.96 -24.32
CA LYS A 52 -14.26 36.12 -24.26
C LYS A 52 -13.05 36.90 -23.78
N LYS A 53 -12.92 38.16 -24.20
CA LYS A 53 -11.81 39.04 -23.83
C LYS A 53 -11.93 39.54 -22.39
N ASP A 54 -13.12 39.95 -21.96
CA ASP A 54 -13.38 40.46 -20.61
C ASP A 54 -13.21 39.37 -19.55
N PHE A 55 -13.62 38.14 -19.85
CA PHE A 55 -13.47 36.99 -18.97
C PHE A 55 -12.15 36.20 -19.20
N LYS A 56 -11.27 36.71 -20.08
CA LYS A 56 -9.94 36.09 -20.33
C LYS A 56 -10.03 34.57 -20.53
N ILE A 57 -11.04 34.13 -21.27
CA ILE A 57 -11.34 32.70 -21.46
C ILE A 57 -10.15 31.95 -22.05
N GLU A 58 -9.35 32.59 -22.91
CA GLU A 58 -8.13 31.99 -23.45
C GLU A 58 -7.07 31.80 -22.36
N GLU A 59 -6.82 32.82 -21.50
CA GLU A 59 -5.89 32.70 -20.37
C GLU A 59 -6.36 31.61 -19.38
N ILE A 60 -7.68 31.48 -19.15
CA ILE A 60 -8.23 30.42 -18.29
C ILE A 60 -8.01 29.04 -18.90
N ASN A 61 -8.20 28.87 -20.20
CA ASN A 61 -7.96 27.60 -20.87
C ASN A 61 -6.47 27.22 -20.83
N ASP A 62 -5.58 28.16 -21.06
CA ASP A 62 -4.13 27.96 -20.96
C ASP A 62 -3.74 27.53 -19.53
N LEU A 63 -4.29 28.20 -18.50
CA LEU A 63 -4.09 27.81 -17.11
C LEU A 63 -4.65 26.41 -16.79
N ILE A 64 -5.82 26.05 -17.33
CA ILE A 64 -6.39 24.70 -17.16
C ILE A 64 -5.47 23.64 -17.77
N ASP A 65 -4.90 23.91 -18.94
CA ASP A 65 -4.01 22.97 -19.61
C ASP A 65 -2.65 22.88 -18.89
N GLU A 66 -2.15 23.98 -18.33
CA GLU A 66 -0.96 23.99 -17.48
C GLU A 66 -1.20 23.18 -16.20
N ILE A 67 -2.37 23.37 -15.54
CA ILE A 67 -2.76 22.59 -14.36
C ILE A 67 -2.85 21.10 -14.68
N LYS A 68 -3.48 20.71 -15.79
CA LYS A 68 -3.56 19.31 -16.23
C LYS A 68 -2.19 18.70 -16.43
N ASN A 69 -1.30 19.41 -17.12
CA ASN A 69 0.07 18.97 -17.39
C ASN A 69 0.86 18.81 -16.08
N THR A 70 0.72 19.76 -15.16
CA THR A 70 1.35 19.71 -13.84
C THR A 70 0.83 18.55 -13.00
N LEU A 71 -0.48 18.31 -13.03
CA LEU A 71 -1.11 17.19 -12.34
C LEU A 71 -0.63 15.85 -12.90
N GLU A 72 -0.51 15.73 -14.22
CA GLU A 72 -0.01 14.50 -14.84
C GLU A 72 1.46 14.24 -14.48
N LYS A 73 2.30 15.28 -14.48
CA LYS A 73 3.69 15.17 -14.01
C LYS A 73 3.76 14.76 -12.54
N SER A 74 2.92 15.36 -11.69
CA SER A 74 2.85 15.02 -10.27
C SER A 74 2.45 13.56 -10.05
N ARG A 75 1.46 13.04 -10.79
CA ARG A 75 1.06 11.62 -10.73
C ARG A 75 2.18 10.69 -11.16
N LYS A 76 2.90 11.02 -12.24
CA LYS A 76 4.06 10.21 -12.70
C LYS A 76 5.17 10.20 -11.64
N ASN A 77 5.45 11.35 -11.03
CA ASN A 77 6.44 11.44 -9.94
C ASN A 77 6.00 10.64 -8.70
N GLU A 78 4.72 10.71 -8.33
CA GLU A 78 4.17 9.92 -7.22
C GLU A 78 4.31 8.41 -7.48
N GLN A 79 4.01 7.95 -8.69
CA GLN A 79 4.17 6.55 -9.07
C GLN A 79 5.64 6.11 -9.05
N ALA A 80 6.54 6.95 -9.56
CA ALA A 80 7.98 6.69 -9.51
C ALA A 80 8.48 6.60 -8.06
N LEU A 81 8.07 7.54 -7.21
CA LEU A 81 8.43 7.55 -5.79
C LEU A 81 7.89 6.33 -5.04
N LYS A 82 6.64 5.93 -5.31
CA LYS A 82 6.08 4.70 -4.73
C LYS A 82 6.89 3.47 -5.11
N LYS A 83 7.31 3.38 -6.37
CA LYS A 83 8.16 2.28 -6.84
C LYS A 83 9.52 2.28 -6.14
N GLU A 84 10.14 3.44 -6.03
CA GLU A 84 11.43 3.58 -5.33
C GLU A 84 11.33 3.20 -3.84
N ILE A 85 10.25 3.60 -3.16
CA ILE A 85 10.00 3.21 -1.76
C ILE A 85 9.90 1.69 -1.63
N VAL A 86 9.19 1.02 -2.54
CA VAL A 86 9.09 -0.45 -2.55
C VAL A 86 10.47 -1.08 -2.75
N GLU A 87 11.24 -0.63 -3.74
CA GLU A 87 12.58 -1.15 -4.02
C GLU A 87 13.52 -0.99 -2.81
N VAL A 88 13.50 0.18 -2.15
CA VAL A 88 14.33 0.45 -0.96
C VAL A 88 13.88 -0.41 0.23
N THR A 89 12.58 -0.60 0.43
CA THR A 89 12.10 -1.45 1.54
C THR A 89 12.45 -2.92 1.32
N ASP A 90 12.34 -3.42 0.10
CA ASP A 90 12.73 -4.80 -0.22
C ASP A 90 14.23 -5.01 -0.10
N MET A 91 15.04 -4.07 -0.56
CA MET A 91 16.49 -4.12 -0.39
C MET A 91 16.89 -4.11 1.10
N ASN A 92 16.21 -3.34 1.94
CA ASN A 92 16.45 -3.33 3.38
C ASN A 92 16.09 -4.67 4.02
N LEU A 93 14.98 -5.28 3.60
CA LEU A 93 14.57 -6.60 4.06
C LEU A 93 15.57 -7.68 3.65
N ASP A 94 16.03 -7.67 2.40
CA ASP A 94 17.04 -8.61 1.91
C ASP A 94 18.36 -8.45 2.67
N ASN A 95 18.82 -7.23 2.92
CA ASN A 95 20.02 -6.95 3.67
C ASN A 95 19.91 -7.43 5.13
N ALA A 96 18.76 -7.17 5.79
CA ALA A 96 18.55 -7.64 7.17
C ALA A 96 18.49 -9.16 7.24
N SER A 97 17.85 -9.79 6.27
CA SER A 97 17.76 -11.24 6.13
C SER A 97 19.12 -11.89 5.86
N PHE A 98 19.90 -11.31 4.95
CA PHE A 98 21.27 -11.73 4.65
C PHE A 98 22.17 -11.60 5.88
N PHE A 99 22.08 -10.48 6.61
CA PHE A 99 22.85 -10.27 7.84
C PHE A 99 22.60 -11.39 8.85
N LEU A 100 21.33 -11.71 9.12
CA LEU A 100 20.98 -12.78 10.05
C LEU A 100 21.54 -14.14 9.64
N THR A 101 21.59 -14.41 8.34
CA THR A 101 21.95 -15.72 7.81
C THR A 101 23.44 -15.91 7.71
N TYR A 102 24.19 -14.89 7.26
CA TYR A 102 25.56 -15.03 6.83
C TYR A 102 26.59 -14.17 7.58
N VAL A 103 26.17 -13.04 8.14
CA VAL A 103 27.10 -12.03 8.70
C VAL A 103 27.07 -12.02 10.23
N ALA A 104 25.91 -12.19 10.84
CA ALA A 104 25.79 -12.20 12.29
C ALA A 104 26.71 -13.28 12.88
N ASP A 105 27.57 -12.90 13.80
CA ASP A 105 28.32 -13.87 14.60
C ASP A 105 27.36 -14.63 15.54
N ASP A 106 27.88 -15.68 16.15
CA ASP A 106 27.07 -16.58 16.97
C ASP A 106 26.83 -16.05 18.39
N SER A 107 27.15 -14.78 18.65
CA SER A 107 26.86 -14.15 19.94
C SER A 107 25.36 -13.81 20.07
N ALA A 108 24.79 -14.14 21.22
CA ALA A 108 23.38 -13.85 21.51
C ALA A 108 23.04 -12.35 21.31
N LYS A 109 23.96 -11.45 21.63
CA LYS A 109 23.78 -10.02 21.48
C LYS A 109 23.67 -9.58 20.01
N VAL A 110 24.53 -10.10 19.14
CA VAL A 110 24.54 -9.76 17.71
C VAL A 110 23.30 -10.35 17.05
N LEU A 111 22.95 -11.60 17.38
CA LEU A 111 21.74 -12.24 16.88
C LEU A 111 20.46 -11.53 17.36
N SER A 112 20.38 -11.12 18.64
CA SER A 112 19.25 -10.33 19.13
C SER A 112 19.06 -9.03 18.35
N ASN A 113 20.14 -8.27 18.15
CA ASN A 113 20.08 -7.03 17.36
C ASN A 113 19.70 -7.31 15.89
N GLY A 114 20.23 -8.38 15.31
CA GLY A 114 19.90 -8.80 13.95
C GLY A 114 18.41 -9.15 13.81
N ILE A 115 17.83 -9.86 14.77
CA ILE A 115 16.40 -10.23 14.78
C ILE A 115 15.53 -8.98 14.90
N ILE A 116 15.90 -8.03 15.76
CA ILE A 116 15.18 -6.76 15.90
C ILE A 116 15.21 -5.95 14.60
N ASN A 117 16.37 -5.84 13.97
CA ASN A 117 16.51 -5.13 12.69
C ASN A 117 15.72 -5.81 11.58
N PHE A 118 15.74 -7.14 11.54
CA PHE A 118 14.97 -7.92 10.59
C PHE A 118 13.45 -7.73 10.80
N GLU A 119 12.97 -7.77 12.05
CA GLU A 119 11.58 -7.48 12.40
C GLU A 119 11.14 -6.11 11.87
N GLN A 120 11.94 -5.08 12.12
CA GLN A 120 11.63 -3.72 11.65
C GLN A 120 11.58 -3.63 10.13
N ALA A 121 12.55 -4.23 9.44
CA ALA A 121 12.59 -4.24 7.98
C ALA A 121 11.40 -5.01 7.40
N PHE A 122 11.06 -6.18 7.98
CA PHE A 122 9.94 -6.99 7.55
C PHE A 122 8.60 -6.28 7.74
N ASN A 123 8.35 -5.73 8.95
CA ASN A 123 7.14 -4.96 9.25
C ASN A 123 7.01 -3.74 8.34
N LYS A 124 8.12 -3.06 8.03
CA LYS A 124 8.12 -1.94 7.09
C LYS A 124 7.74 -2.38 5.69
N SER A 125 8.30 -3.51 5.22
CA SER A 125 8.03 -4.02 3.88
C SER A 125 6.56 -4.43 3.73
N ILE A 126 6.01 -5.22 4.66
CA ILE A 126 4.58 -5.63 4.61
C ILE A 126 3.60 -4.47 4.75
N SER A 127 3.98 -3.39 5.46
CA SER A 127 3.15 -2.18 5.55
C SER A 127 3.18 -1.30 4.30
N THR A 128 4.18 -1.48 3.46
CA THR A 128 4.39 -0.68 2.25
C THR A 128 3.71 -1.30 1.03
N HIS A 129 3.78 -2.62 0.89
CA HIS A 129 3.20 -3.37 -0.23
C HIS A 129 3.04 -4.85 0.10
N ASN A 130 2.28 -5.56 -0.73
CA ASN A 130 2.16 -7.02 -0.64
C ASN A 130 3.44 -7.67 -1.14
N LEU A 131 4.06 -8.48 -0.29
CA LEU A 131 5.28 -9.19 -0.63
C LEU A 131 5.03 -10.27 -1.70
N SER A 132 5.95 -10.37 -2.65
CA SER A 132 5.91 -11.45 -3.63
C SER A 132 6.12 -12.82 -2.93
N ILE A 133 5.58 -13.88 -3.53
CA ILE A 133 5.78 -15.25 -3.03
C ILE A 133 7.27 -15.59 -2.93
N THR A 134 8.09 -15.10 -3.86
CA THR A 134 9.54 -15.33 -3.88
C THR A 134 10.23 -14.61 -2.72
N THR A 135 9.86 -13.35 -2.45
CA THR A 135 10.38 -12.59 -1.31
C THR A 135 10.06 -13.30 0.00
N VAL A 136 8.81 -13.75 0.17
CA VAL A 136 8.41 -14.49 1.37
C VAL A 136 9.14 -15.83 1.49
N GLN A 137 9.40 -16.53 0.38
CA GLN A 137 10.22 -17.76 0.39
C GLN A 137 11.64 -17.49 0.89
N HIS A 138 12.29 -16.43 0.42
CA HIS A 138 13.63 -16.05 0.88
C HIS A 138 13.63 -15.72 2.37
N VAL A 139 12.63 -14.94 2.83
CA VAL A 139 12.46 -14.62 4.26
C VAL A 139 12.33 -15.90 5.10
N VAL A 140 11.44 -16.81 4.70
CA VAL A 140 11.22 -18.09 5.39
C VAL A 140 12.50 -18.93 5.43
N ALA A 141 13.20 -19.05 4.30
CA ALA A 141 14.42 -19.82 4.21
C ALA A 141 15.53 -19.25 5.12
N ASN A 142 15.79 -17.95 5.00
CA ASN A 142 16.84 -17.29 5.77
C ASN A 142 16.56 -17.31 7.28
N PHE A 143 15.31 -17.07 7.67
CA PHE A 143 14.94 -17.12 9.09
C PHE A 143 15.00 -18.54 9.65
N THR A 144 14.63 -19.56 8.86
CA THR A 144 14.80 -20.98 9.23
C THR A 144 16.26 -21.34 9.43
N ILE A 145 17.16 -20.86 8.52
CA ILE A 145 18.61 -21.09 8.66
C ILE A 145 19.14 -20.44 9.94
N CYS A 146 18.72 -19.21 10.25
CA CYS A 146 19.10 -18.52 11.46
C CYS A 146 18.72 -19.33 12.72
N ILE A 147 17.46 -19.77 12.83
CA ILE A 147 16.97 -20.54 13.97
C ILE A 147 17.69 -21.92 14.06
N SER A 148 17.87 -22.60 12.93
CA SER A 148 18.59 -23.88 12.89
C SER A 148 20.03 -23.74 13.37
N ARG A 149 20.69 -22.63 13.02
CA ARG A 149 22.04 -22.31 13.49
C ARG A 149 22.07 -22.05 14.99
N MET A 150 21.11 -21.28 15.50
CA MET A 150 20.96 -21.06 16.95
C MET A 150 20.76 -22.36 17.71
N ASN A 151 19.92 -23.26 17.19
CA ASN A 151 19.69 -24.59 17.78
C ASN A 151 20.99 -25.41 17.85
N LYS A 152 21.79 -25.45 16.76
CA LYS A 152 23.03 -26.16 16.71
C LYS A 152 24.09 -25.64 17.68
N LEU A 153 24.11 -24.34 17.90
CA LEU A 153 25.11 -23.68 18.74
C LEU A 153 24.62 -23.50 20.20
N GLY A 154 23.39 -23.85 20.49
CA GLY A 154 22.80 -23.68 21.81
C GLY A 154 22.67 -22.22 22.24
N VAL A 155 22.53 -21.29 21.28
CA VAL A 155 22.41 -19.87 21.55
C VAL A 155 21.05 -19.59 22.18
N LYS A 156 21.05 -18.94 23.35
CA LYS A 156 19.84 -18.47 24.06
C LYS A 156 19.78 -16.97 23.99
N LEU A 157 18.66 -16.45 23.52
CA LEU A 157 18.39 -15.03 23.45
C LEU A 157 17.74 -14.56 24.77
N ASP A 158 17.72 -13.24 24.96
CA ASP A 158 16.95 -12.66 26.06
C ASP A 158 15.44 -12.80 25.86
N TYR A 159 14.68 -12.68 26.94
CA TYR A 159 13.22 -12.88 26.93
C TYR A 159 12.50 -12.00 25.90
N LYS A 160 12.87 -10.70 25.82
CA LYS A 160 12.23 -9.77 24.83
C LYS A 160 12.46 -10.19 23.39
N THR A 161 13.66 -10.69 23.10
CA THR A 161 13.98 -11.14 21.74
C THR A 161 13.29 -12.46 21.41
N ASN A 162 13.08 -13.32 22.41
CA ASN A 162 12.31 -14.54 22.24
C ASN A 162 10.84 -14.25 21.90
N ASP A 163 10.19 -13.32 22.64
CA ASP A 163 8.82 -12.90 22.35
C ASP A 163 8.69 -12.35 20.94
N LYS A 164 9.67 -11.53 20.51
CA LYS A 164 9.72 -11.02 19.13
C LYS A 164 9.92 -12.10 18.09
N MET A 165 10.70 -13.14 18.37
CA MET A 165 10.84 -14.28 17.46
C MET A 165 9.54 -15.02 17.28
N GLU A 166 8.78 -15.25 18.35
CA GLU A 166 7.47 -15.89 18.30
C GLU A 166 6.49 -15.07 17.42
N GLU A 167 6.44 -13.75 17.67
CA GLU A 167 5.65 -12.83 16.88
C GLU A 167 6.06 -12.85 15.40
N LEU A 168 7.35 -12.81 15.10
CA LEU A 168 7.88 -12.89 13.74
C LEU A 168 7.49 -14.18 13.02
N VAL A 169 7.61 -15.33 13.67
CA VAL A 169 7.21 -16.63 13.11
C VAL A 169 5.73 -16.62 12.76
N SER A 170 4.90 -16.01 13.62
CA SER A 170 3.47 -15.85 13.38
C SER A 170 3.20 -14.98 12.16
N ILE A 171 3.79 -13.77 12.11
CA ILE A 171 3.59 -12.81 11.00
C ILE A 171 4.13 -13.38 9.68
N ILE A 172 5.30 -14.02 9.67
CA ILE A 172 5.87 -14.67 8.47
C ILE A 172 4.92 -15.77 7.96
N THR A 173 4.33 -16.54 8.87
CA THR A 173 3.37 -17.60 8.51
C THR A 173 2.09 -17.01 7.90
N GLU A 174 1.59 -15.92 8.44
CA GLU A 174 0.42 -15.21 7.91
C GLU A 174 0.71 -14.62 6.52
N GLN A 175 1.83 -13.94 6.35
CA GLN A 175 2.24 -13.40 5.05
C GLN A 175 2.43 -14.48 4.00
N ALA A 176 2.95 -15.65 4.37
CA ALA A 176 3.03 -16.81 3.49
C ALA A 176 1.67 -17.29 3.01
N ALA A 177 0.66 -17.29 3.91
CA ALA A 177 -0.71 -17.64 3.55
C ALA A 177 -1.34 -16.62 2.61
N ILE A 178 -1.13 -15.32 2.85
CA ILE A 178 -1.61 -14.22 2.01
C ILE A 178 -1.00 -14.32 0.61
N SER A 179 0.33 -14.35 0.51
CA SER A 179 1.05 -14.43 -0.77
C SER A 179 0.68 -15.67 -1.59
N SER A 180 0.34 -16.78 -0.92
CA SER A 180 -0.13 -18.01 -1.57
C SER A 180 -1.53 -17.89 -2.14
N LYS A 181 -2.42 -17.08 -1.55
CA LYS A 181 -3.81 -16.89 -2.01
C LYS A 181 -3.90 -15.91 -3.17
N GLU A 182 -3.15 -14.82 -3.11
CA GLU A 182 -3.22 -13.74 -4.11
C GLU A 182 -2.73 -14.17 -5.49
N ASN A 183 -1.83 -15.13 -5.56
CA ASN A 183 -1.27 -15.64 -6.81
C ASN A 183 -2.05 -16.85 -7.32
N THR A 184 -2.93 -16.65 -8.29
CA THR A 184 -3.71 -17.74 -8.94
C THR A 184 -3.02 -18.36 -10.15
N ASP A 185 -1.83 -17.89 -10.51
CA ASP A 185 -1.08 -18.40 -11.66
C ASP A 185 -0.62 -19.84 -11.42
N SER A 186 -0.95 -20.72 -12.39
CA SER A 186 -0.57 -22.13 -12.39
C SER A 186 0.96 -22.34 -12.40
N ASN A 187 1.72 -21.40 -12.94
CA ASN A 187 3.18 -21.42 -12.95
C ASN A 187 3.80 -21.31 -11.55
N LEU A 188 3.01 -20.89 -10.56
CA LEU A 188 3.45 -20.71 -9.17
C LEU A 188 3.13 -21.90 -8.25
N ILE A 189 2.64 -23.01 -8.77
CA ILE A 189 2.32 -24.21 -7.96
C ILE A 189 3.54 -24.70 -7.23
N LEU A 190 4.69 -24.81 -7.89
CA LEU A 190 5.96 -25.22 -7.27
C LEU A 190 6.41 -24.23 -6.19
N ALA A 191 6.27 -22.94 -6.46
CA ALA A 191 6.61 -21.91 -5.47
C ALA A 191 5.72 -22.01 -4.22
N LYS A 192 4.43 -22.25 -4.37
CA LYS A 192 3.49 -22.46 -3.25
C LYS A 192 3.83 -23.71 -2.44
N GLN A 193 4.16 -24.81 -3.12
CA GLN A 193 4.57 -26.05 -2.46
C GLN A 193 5.88 -25.86 -1.69
N SER A 194 6.87 -25.21 -2.30
CA SER A 194 8.13 -24.87 -1.66
C SER A 194 7.95 -23.98 -0.44
N LEU A 195 7.08 -22.94 -0.55
CA LEU A 195 6.76 -22.06 0.56
C LEU A 195 6.08 -22.82 1.71
N ALA A 196 5.10 -23.67 1.39
CA ALA A 196 4.41 -24.49 2.40
C ALA A 196 5.37 -25.45 3.13
N GLN A 197 6.33 -26.03 2.39
CA GLN A 197 7.37 -26.86 2.99
C GLN A 197 8.32 -26.02 3.86
N GLY A 198 8.73 -24.85 3.39
CA GLY A 198 9.55 -23.90 4.15
C GLY A 198 8.91 -23.51 5.49
N ILE A 199 7.62 -23.20 5.50
CA ILE A 199 6.86 -22.89 6.73
C ILE A 199 6.83 -24.08 7.70
N LYS A 200 6.69 -25.30 7.21
CA LYS A 200 6.75 -26.50 8.07
C LYS A 200 8.13 -26.63 8.73
N LEU A 201 9.19 -26.40 7.98
CA LEU A 201 10.56 -26.43 8.49
C LEU A 201 10.81 -25.30 9.51
N LEU A 202 10.37 -24.08 9.21
CA LEU A 202 10.47 -22.95 10.11
C LEU A 202 9.83 -23.27 11.46
N LYS A 203 8.58 -23.75 11.46
CA LYS A 203 7.86 -24.12 12.67
C LYS A 203 8.55 -25.25 13.44
N ALA A 204 9.09 -26.22 12.73
CA ALA A 204 9.80 -27.34 13.36
C ALA A 204 11.09 -26.89 14.04
N GLU A 205 11.89 -26.03 13.37
CA GLU A 205 13.12 -25.48 13.97
C GLU A 205 12.82 -24.53 15.13
N PHE A 206 11.76 -23.72 15.02
CA PHE A 206 11.34 -22.84 16.09
C PHE A 206 10.89 -23.61 17.34
N LYS A 207 10.09 -24.67 17.16
CA LYS A 207 9.68 -25.55 18.25
C LYS A 207 10.88 -26.20 18.97
N LYS A 208 11.89 -26.66 18.22
CA LYS A 208 13.14 -27.19 18.83
C LYS A 208 13.83 -26.12 19.68
N TYR A 209 13.84 -24.88 19.22
CA TYR A 209 14.40 -23.77 19.95
C TYR A 209 13.63 -23.49 21.26
N GLU A 210 12.29 -23.45 21.22
CA GLU A 210 11.43 -23.29 22.41
C GLU A 210 11.63 -24.42 23.42
N ASP A 211 11.67 -25.65 22.95
CA ASP A 211 11.90 -26.84 23.81
C ASP A 211 13.29 -26.79 24.48
N ALA A 212 14.32 -26.31 23.77
CA ALA A 212 15.65 -26.16 24.31
C ALA A 212 15.76 -25.05 25.39
N ILE A 213 14.98 -23.96 25.22
CA ILE A 213 14.89 -22.89 26.24
C ILE A 213 14.15 -23.39 27.46
N SER A 214 12.99 -24.03 27.27
CA SER A 214 12.13 -24.51 28.36
C SER A 214 12.81 -25.56 29.21
N ASN A 215 13.56 -26.49 28.61
CA ASN A 215 14.32 -27.52 29.30
C ASN A 215 15.61 -27.03 29.98
N GLY A 216 16.04 -25.82 29.69
CA GLY A 216 17.26 -25.22 30.25
C GLY A 216 17.05 -24.32 31.46
N HIS A 217 15.83 -24.14 31.95
CA HIS A 217 15.54 -23.51 33.22
C HIS A 217 15.50 -24.59 34.33
N PRO A 218 16.51 -24.67 35.21
CA PRO A 218 16.34 -25.35 36.47
C PRO A 218 15.25 -24.57 37.24
N LYS A 219 14.24 -25.32 37.69
CA LYS A 219 13.22 -24.80 38.64
C LYS A 219 13.87 -24.29 39.91
#